data_39ed1072eb831addc01f5819374c81c1
#
_entry.id   39ed1072eb831addc01f5819374c81c1
#
_cell.length_a   1.000
_cell.length_b   1.000
_cell.length_c   1.000
_cell.angle_alpha   90.00
_cell.angle_beta   90.00
_cell.angle_gamma   90.00
#
_symmetry.space_group_name_H-M   'P 1'
#
loop_
_entity.id
_entity.type
_entity.pdbx_description
1 polymer ?
#
loop_
_entity_poly.entity_id
_entity_poly.type
_entity_poly.pdbx_seq_one_letter_code
_entity_poly.pdbx_strand_id
1 'polypeptide(L)'
;MSPDSNWSIGSEYHLIRFGEIHSALTSRIYTRHMAGSDSREIERKYAVTDSRPIPPLVSLPGVARVQRSRILPLEAVYFDTTELSLDEQHITLRRRTGGDDAGWHLKLPVTADERDELHEPIGTDPEHVPARLRRIVAVHTRGRDLRPVANLQTRRTVRRLLGPNDEILGLFCDDEVEAVRLVPSPLSQSWREWELELVDGDSSLLDAAEALFAAAGVLRSDSPSKLAHALGIREPRRSRPAPPSPRSSGELLVAAFADYRHELVSQDPRVREELPDAVHRMRVSVARMRAAIATFRPLLSDEAQSRLRPELSWIGHSLGAARDAEVMIAWAASVLQSERVDLVLGPIADRMERQLRLDSDAANSVLRDALDSSRYFRLLDSVDALASGELLSSQADARAKDALPQLVNQRIARLHKAMHSADMARDPSHHDLALHEVRKEAKKVRYAAHLISPLRPKRTKRLATAATAIQEVLGTHQDSVIARQALLRLSTAAANAGENTFSYGRLHALEQARAEDSEAKYERALRRIPKNLDTA
;
A
#
# COMPACT_ATOMS: atom_id res chain seq x y z
N MET A 1 -19.66 -60.15 -32.79
CA MET A 1 -18.43 -59.48 -33.25
C MET A 1 -18.54 -58.02 -32.88
N SER A 2 -17.94 -57.65 -31.75
CA SER A 2 -17.71 -56.24 -31.36
C SER A 2 -16.58 -55.64 -32.20
N PRO A 3 -16.53 -54.30 -32.24
CA PRO A 3 -15.25 -53.68 -32.03
C PRO A 3 -15.32 -52.67 -30.88
N ASP A 4 -14.58 -53.00 -29.87
CA ASP A 4 -14.02 -52.05 -28.89
C ASP A 4 -13.10 -51.06 -29.61
N SER A 5 -13.30 -49.79 -29.42
CA SER A 5 -12.29 -48.78 -29.69
C SER A 5 -12.18 -47.82 -28.51
N ASN A 6 -11.15 -48.08 -27.76
CA ASN A 6 -10.56 -47.35 -26.65
C ASN A 6 -10.34 -45.86 -26.98
N TRP A 7 -11.08 -44.96 -26.33
CA TRP A 7 -10.77 -43.52 -26.23
C TRP A 7 -10.45 -43.15 -24.80
N SER A 8 -9.26 -43.52 -24.36
CA SER A 8 -8.75 -43.19 -23.04
C SER A 8 -7.29 -42.74 -23.12
N ILE A 9 -7.01 -41.64 -23.77
CA ILE A 9 -5.71 -40.93 -23.68
C ILE A 9 -5.96 -39.42 -23.88
N GLY A 10 -6.58 -38.76 -22.94
CA GLY A 10 -6.77 -37.30 -23.04
C GLY A 10 -7.04 -36.57 -21.74
N SER A 11 -7.52 -37.29 -20.73
CA SER A 11 -8.00 -36.64 -19.50
C SER A 11 -6.91 -36.35 -18.46
N GLU A 12 -5.85 -37.15 -18.39
CA GLU A 12 -4.78 -36.95 -17.41
C GLU A 12 -3.83 -35.81 -17.78
N TYR A 13 -3.54 -35.60 -19.05
CA TYR A 13 -2.68 -34.49 -19.50
C TYR A 13 -3.33 -33.11 -19.31
N HIS A 14 -4.65 -33.01 -19.42
CA HIS A 14 -5.36 -31.75 -19.18
C HIS A 14 -5.48 -31.41 -17.69
N LEU A 15 -5.70 -32.39 -16.81
CA LEU A 15 -5.81 -32.17 -15.36
C LEU A 15 -4.48 -31.74 -14.72
N ILE A 16 -3.35 -32.30 -15.19
CA ILE A 16 -2.01 -31.93 -14.74
C ILE A 16 -1.69 -30.48 -15.15
N ARG A 17 -2.05 -30.09 -16.38
CA ARG A 17 -1.82 -28.73 -16.90
C ARG A 17 -2.67 -27.66 -16.21
N PHE A 18 -3.90 -27.97 -15.79
CA PHE A 18 -4.75 -27.05 -15.02
C PHE A 18 -4.24 -26.80 -13.60
N GLY A 19 -3.73 -27.83 -12.93
CA GLY A 19 -3.06 -27.69 -11.62
C GLY A 19 -1.80 -26.84 -11.70
N GLU A 20 -1.01 -27.01 -12.77
CA GLU A 20 0.21 -26.23 -13.02
C GLU A 20 -0.07 -24.77 -13.38
N ILE A 21 -1.15 -24.49 -14.11
CA ILE A 21 -1.57 -23.11 -14.45
C ILE A 21 -2.01 -22.35 -13.20
N HIS A 22 -2.76 -22.99 -12.30
CA HIS A 22 -3.14 -22.35 -11.04
C HIS A 22 -1.93 -22.09 -10.14
N SER A 23 -1.04 -23.06 -9.99
CA SER A 23 0.23 -22.92 -9.28
C SER A 23 1.14 -21.89 -9.95
N ALA A 24 1.18 -21.81 -11.29
CA ALA A 24 1.99 -20.85 -12.02
C ALA A 24 1.42 -19.42 -11.97
N LEU A 25 0.10 -19.23 -12.05
CA LEU A 25 -0.55 -17.93 -11.94
C LEU A 25 -0.43 -17.35 -10.53
N THR A 26 -0.62 -18.17 -9.49
CA THR A 26 -0.50 -17.72 -8.09
C THR A 26 0.94 -17.77 -7.60
N SER A 27 1.72 -18.80 -7.90
CA SER A 27 3.08 -18.97 -7.41
C SER A 27 4.09 -18.02 -8.06
N ARG A 28 3.97 -17.70 -9.36
CA ARG A 28 4.89 -16.75 -10.02
C ARG A 28 4.62 -15.29 -9.67
N ILE A 29 3.40 -14.92 -9.27
CA ILE A 29 3.12 -13.62 -8.63
C ILE A 29 3.80 -13.56 -7.26
N TYR A 30 3.87 -14.69 -6.53
CA TYR A 30 4.51 -14.75 -5.21
C TYR A 30 6.03 -15.01 -5.26
N THR A 31 6.58 -15.70 -6.28
CA THR A 31 8.01 -16.08 -6.32
C THR A 31 8.94 -15.05 -6.95
N ARG A 32 8.43 -13.97 -7.58
CA ARG A 32 9.27 -12.87 -8.08
C ARG A 32 9.75 -11.94 -6.96
N HIS A 33 9.28 -12.13 -5.73
CA HIS A 33 9.45 -11.22 -4.59
C HIS A 33 10.58 -11.60 -3.62
N MET A 34 11.35 -12.66 -3.91
CA MET A 34 12.40 -13.14 -2.99
C MET A 34 13.82 -13.04 -3.60
N ALA A 35 14.18 -11.88 -4.15
CA ALA A 35 15.53 -11.60 -4.63
C ALA A 35 16.17 -10.48 -3.80
N GLY A 36 16.24 -10.67 -2.50
CA GLY A 36 16.89 -9.83 -1.52
C GLY A 36 16.54 -10.37 -0.14
N SER A 37 17.40 -10.27 0.83
CA SER A 37 17.10 -10.65 2.22
C SER A 37 16.25 -9.56 2.89
N ASP A 38 15.01 -9.37 2.40
CA ASP A 38 14.07 -8.45 3.04
C ASP A 38 13.63 -9.06 4.37
N SER A 39 13.84 -8.36 5.48
CA SER A 39 13.55 -8.84 6.84
C SER A 39 12.75 -7.81 7.62
N ARG A 40 12.00 -8.31 8.60
CA ARG A 40 11.40 -7.46 9.62
C ARG A 40 12.30 -7.42 10.84
N GLU A 41 12.74 -6.23 11.20
CA GLU A 41 13.58 -5.98 12.36
C GLU A 41 12.72 -5.39 13.49
N ILE A 42 12.87 -5.94 14.70
CA ILE A 42 12.21 -5.46 15.92
C ILE A 42 13.29 -5.19 16.95
N GLU A 43 13.52 -3.92 17.26
CA GLU A 43 14.62 -3.49 18.12
C GLU A 43 14.23 -2.37 19.09
N ARG A 44 14.95 -2.28 20.21
CA ARG A 44 14.93 -1.11 21.12
C ARG A 44 16.33 -0.60 21.38
N LYS A 45 16.45 0.73 21.42
CA LYS A 45 17.72 1.45 21.63
C LYS A 45 17.72 2.16 22.98
N TYR A 46 18.90 2.20 23.60
CA TYR A 46 19.09 2.76 24.94
C TYR A 46 20.32 3.68 24.95
N ALA A 47 20.17 4.87 25.52
CA ALA A 47 21.25 5.82 25.69
C ALA A 47 22.12 5.43 26.91
N VAL A 48 23.43 5.31 26.71
CA VAL A 48 24.36 4.80 27.72
C VAL A 48 25.54 5.75 27.91
N THR A 49 25.99 5.90 29.12
CA THR A 49 27.28 6.58 29.42
C THR A 49 28.44 5.60 29.27
N ASP A 50 29.64 6.09 28.91
CA ASP A 50 30.82 5.26 28.60
C ASP A 50 31.21 4.31 29.74
N SER A 51 31.04 4.71 30.99
CA SER A 51 31.41 3.93 32.16
C SER A 51 30.34 2.94 32.64
N ARG A 52 29.17 2.92 32.02
CA ARG A 52 28.04 2.07 32.49
C ARG A 52 28.33 0.59 32.24
N PRO A 53 28.37 -0.28 33.27
CA PRO A 53 28.51 -1.69 33.10
C PRO A 53 27.22 -2.31 32.57
N ILE A 54 27.37 -3.36 31.76
CA ILE A 54 26.24 -4.13 31.24
C ILE A 54 25.63 -4.96 32.38
N PRO A 55 24.31 -4.85 32.63
CA PRO A 55 23.65 -5.67 33.65
C PRO A 55 23.65 -7.18 33.23
N PRO A 56 23.37 -8.10 34.17
CA PRO A 56 23.43 -9.53 33.88
C PRO A 56 22.30 -9.96 32.93
N LEU A 57 22.54 -9.98 31.62
CA LEU A 57 21.57 -10.31 30.57
C LEU A 57 21.00 -11.73 30.71
N VAL A 58 21.68 -12.65 31.40
CA VAL A 58 21.17 -13.98 31.73
C VAL A 58 19.96 -13.96 32.68
N SER A 59 19.71 -12.83 33.36
CA SER A 59 18.50 -12.65 34.19
C SER A 59 17.23 -12.34 33.41
N LEU A 60 17.33 -12.12 32.10
CA LEU A 60 16.17 -11.91 31.24
C LEU A 60 15.35 -13.19 31.08
N PRO A 61 14.02 -13.12 31.05
CA PRO A 61 13.14 -14.27 30.89
C PRO A 61 13.47 -15.05 29.62
N GLY A 62 13.54 -16.37 29.74
CA GLY A 62 13.83 -17.29 28.62
C GLY A 62 15.31 -17.39 28.24
N VAL A 63 16.18 -16.51 28.71
CA VAL A 63 17.60 -16.53 28.40
C VAL A 63 18.31 -17.55 29.30
N ALA A 64 18.71 -18.68 28.70
CA ALA A 64 19.46 -19.73 29.40
C ALA A 64 20.98 -19.46 29.39
N ARG A 65 21.48 -18.79 28.36
CA ARG A 65 22.90 -18.53 28.18
C ARG A 65 23.15 -17.26 27.34
N VAL A 66 24.20 -16.53 27.68
CA VAL A 66 24.72 -15.40 26.88
C VAL A 66 26.04 -15.86 26.23
N GLN A 67 26.07 -15.88 24.91
CA GLN A 67 27.25 -16.28 24.16
C GLN A 67 28.35 -15.21 24.28
N ARG A 68 29.63 -15.63 24.18
CA ARG A 68 30.78 -14.72 24.16
C ARG A 68 30.61 -13.61 23.14
N SER A 69 31.02 -12.40 23.53
CA SER A 69 30.99 -11.23 22.68
C SER A 69 31.88 -11.37 21.43
N ARG A 70 31.38 -10.89 20.30
CA ARG A 70 32.15 -10.68 19.07
C ARG A 70 32.23 -9.18 18.82
N ILE A 71 33.44 -8.67 18.51
CA ILE A 71 33.63 -7.26 18.16
C ILE A 71 33.62 -7.14 16.63
N LEU A 72 32.80 -6.23 16.12
CA LEU A 72 32.65 -5.93 14.71
C LEU A 72 32.95 -4.45 14.47
N PRO A 73 34.01 -4.12 13.71
CA PRO A 73 34.17 -2.77 13.18
C PRO A 73 33.19 -2.59 12.00
N LEU A 74 32.34 -1.56 12.07
CA LEU A 74 31.37 -1.24 11.06
C LEU A 74 31.58 0.20 10.59
N GLU A 75 31.52 0.42 9.28
CA GLU A 75 31.51 1.76 8.70
C GLU A 75 30.21 1.94 7.91
N ALA A 76 29.52 3.04 8.11
CA ALA A 76 28.27 3.34 7.46
C ALA A 76 28.23 4.76 6.92
N VAL A 77 27.90 4.90 5.65
CA VAL A 77 27.59 6.19 5.02
C VAL A 77 26.09 6.27 4.87
N TYR A 78 25.47 7.31 5.44
CA TYR A 78 24.04 7.55 5.36
C TYR A 78 23.72 8.53 4.23
N PHE A 79 22.64 8.25 3.50
CA PHE A 79 22.20 9.02 2.35
C PHE A 79 20.80 9.57 2.57
N ASP A 80 20.61 10.85 2.20
CA ASP A 80 19.32 11.54 2.21
C ASP A 80 19.36 12.69 1.19
N THR A 81 18.24 13.40 1.02
CA THR A 81 18.22 14.70 0.34
C THR A 81 18.88 15.78 1.19
N THR A 82 19.13 16.94 0.60
CA THR A 82 19.68 18.10 1.34
C THR A 82 18.77 18.55 2.47
N GLU A 83 17.46 18.39 2.27
CA GLU A 83 16.38 18.76 3.19
C GLU A 83 16.07 17.66 4.22
N LEU A 84 16.78 16.51 4.17
CA LEU A 84 16.58 15.36 5.05
C LEU A 84 15.19 14.74 4.96
N SER A 85 14.64 14.64 3.74
CA SER A 85 13.27 14.16 3.50
C SER A 85 13.02 12.71 3.93
N LEU A 86 14.06 11.86 3.98
CA LEU A 86 13.93 10.49 4.47
C LEU A 86 13.88 10.47 6.00
N ASP A 87 14.76 11.24 6.65
CA ASP A 87 14.81 11.32 8.12
C ASP A 87 13.50 11.89 8.68
N GLU A 88 12.90 12.91 8.05
CA GLU A 88 11.57 13.43 8.41
C GLU A 88 10.46 12.35 8.41
N GLN A 89 10.66 11.26 7.70
CA GLN A 89 9.74 10.12 7.64
C GLN A 89 10.28 8.90 8.43
N HIS A 90 11.33 9.07 9.26
CA HIS A 90 12.00 8.01 10.01
C HIS A 90 12.57 6.89 9.14
N ILE A 91 12.84 7.18 7.87
CA ILE A 91 13.46 6.29 6.90
C ILE A 91 14.97 6.47 6.97
N THR A 92 15.72 5.36 7.03
CA THR A 92 17.18 5.42 6.94
C THR A 92 17.67 4.63 5.74
N LEU A 93 18.55 5.26 4.95
CA LEU A 93 19.23 4.63 3.83
C LEU A 93 20.73 4.75 4.04
N ARG A 94 21.40 3.61 4.10
CA ARG A 94 22.84 3.58 4.34
C ARG A 94 23.56 2.55 3.45
N ARG A 95 24.80 2.81 3.15
CA ARG A 95 25.77 1.82 2.71
C ARG A 95 26.63 1.45 3.91
N ARG A 96 26.71 0.15 4.23
CA ARG A 96 27.52 -0.36 5.35
C ARG A 96 28.61 -1.30 4.84
N THR A 97 29.80 -1.15 5.38
CA THR A 97 30.92 -2.08 5.23
C THR A 97 31.33 -2.63 6.59
N GLY A 98 32.04 -3.75 6.60
CA GLY A 98 32.32 -4.50 7.83
C GLY A 98 31.13 -5.34 8.30
N GLY A 99 31.41 -6.35 9.14
CA GLY A 99 30.38 -7.30 9.58
C GLY A 99 30.01 -8.36 8.54
N ASP A 100 28.95 -9.10 8.84
CA ASP A 100 28.50 -10.24 8.02
C ASP A 100 27.46 -9.81 6.97
N ASP A 101 26.96 -8.58 7.03
CA ASP A 101 25.87 -8.04 6.23
C ASP A 101 26.27 -6.73 5.51
N ALA A 102 27.49 -6.67 4.97
CA ALA A 102 27.95 -5.54 4.18
C ALA A 102 27.03 -5.32 2.96
N GLY A 103 26.55 -4.08 2.77
CA GLY A 103 25.60 -3.79 1.70
C GLY A 103 24.92 -2.43 1.86
N TRP A 104 23.92 -2.21 1.01
CA TRP A 104 22.96 -1.14 1.13
C TRP A 104 21.77 -1.59 1.96
N HIS A 105 21.37 -0.75 2.91
CA HIS A 105 20.27 -1.01 3.83
C HIS A 105 19.28 0.14 3.77
N LEU A 106 18.04 -0.18 3.48
CA LEU A 106 16.92 0.75 3.54
C LEU A 106 15.95 0.27 4.61
N LYS A 107 15.77 1.04 5.69
CA LYS A 107 14.83 0.74 6.76
C LYS A 107 13.61 1.65 6.65
N LEU A 108 12.45 1.04 6.50
CA LEU A 108 11.15 1.70 6.42
C LEU A 108 10.39 1.50 7.74
N PRO A 109 9.85 2.55 8.38
CA PRO A 109 9.15 2.42 9.65
C PRO A 109 7.81 1.68 9.49
N VAL A 110 7.51 0.75 10.40
CA VAL A 110 6.23 0.03 10.51
C VAL A 110 5.52 0.45 11.80
N THR A 111 6.21 0.33 12.93
CA THR A 111 5.77 0.85 14.24
C THR A 111 6.93 1.58 14.91
N ALA A 112 6.78 1.96 16.18
CA ALA A 112 7.86 2.62 16.92
C ALA A 112 9.10 1.70 17.09
N ASP A 113 8.89 0.39 17.24
CA ASP A 113 9.93 -0.60 17.51
C ASP A 113 10.17 -1.55 16.31
N GLU A 114 9.36 -1.44 15.21
CA GLU A 114 9.44 -2.33 14.06
C GLU A 114 9.78 -1.59 12.77
N ARG A 115 10.64 -2.18 11.95
CA ARG A 115 11.05 -1.66 10.64
C ARG A 115 11.09 -2.79 9.62
N ASP A 116 10.63 -2.52 8.40
CA ASP A 116 10.91 -3.37 7.25
C ASP A 116 12.29 -2.96 6.71
N GLU A 117 13.23 -3.89 6.65
CA GLU A 117 14.57 -3.67 6.12
C GLU A 117 14.73 -4.35 4.76
N LEU A 118 15.14 -3.54 3.77
CA LEU A 118 15.51 -4.02 2.44
C LEU A 118 17.03 -3.95 2.31
N HIS A 119 17.61 -5.03 1.84
CA HIS A 119 19.05 -5.17 1.66
C HIS A 119 19.42 -5.36 0.18
N GLU A 120 20.46 -4.65 -0.27
CA GLU A 120 21.06 -4.79 -1.59
C GLU A 120 22.58 -4.92 -1.46
N PRO A 121 23.25 -5.74 -2.26
CA PRO A 121 24.70 -5.83 -2.26
C PRO A 121 25.32 -4.50 -2.71
N ILE A 122 26.56 -4.23 -2.29
CA ILE A 122 27.29 -2.99 -2.65
C ILE A 122 27.40 -2.85 -4.17
N GLY A 123 27.56 -3.95 -4.90
CA GLY A 123 27.67 -3.92 -6.35
C GLY A 123 29.00 -3.33 -6.85
N THR A 124 29.00 -2.90 -8.12
CA THR A 124 30.18 -2.33 -8.80
C THR A 124 30.28 -0.82 -8.67
N ASP A 125 29.22 -0.16 -8.24
CA ASP A 125 29.13 1.29 -8.07
C ASP A 125 28.74 1.63 -6.61
N PRO A 126 29.72 1.68 -5.70
CA PRO A 126 29.45 1.90 -4.29
C PRO A 126 29.10 3.36 -3.95
N GLU A 127 29.33 4.31 -4.83
CA GLU A 127 29.07 5.73 -4.56
C GLU A 127 27.64 6.15 -4.84
N HIS A 128 26.89 5.35 -5.61
CA HIS A 128 25.52 5.66 -5.98
C HIS A 128 24.53 4.66 -5.39
N VAL A 129 23.46 5.20 -4.81
CA VAL A 129 22.36 4.39 -4.28
C VAL A 129 21.76 3.51 -5.39
N PRO A 130 21.56 2.20 -5.17
CA PRO A 130 20.96 1.29 -6.15
C PRO A 130 19.62 1.79 -6.70
N ALA A 131 19.38 1.56 -7.98
CA ALA A 131 18.19 2.06 -8.66
C ALA A 131 16.87 1.58 -8.02
N ARG A 132 16.84 0.33 -7.50
CA ARG A 132 15.67 -0.20 -6.78
C ARG A 132 15.39 0.63 -5.53
N LEU A 133 16.38 0.87 -4.69
CA LEU A 133 16.21 1.63 -3.45
C LEU A 133 15.83 3.09 -3.71
N ARG A 134 16.44 3.72 -4.74
CA ARG A 134 16.05 5.08 -5.15
C ARG A 134 14.58 5.17 -5.55
N ARG A 135 14.08 4.17 -6.31
CA ARG A 135 12.67 4.14 -6.71
C ARG A 135 11.73 3.97 -5.51
N ILE A 136 12.08 3.10 -4.56
CA ILE A 136 11.28 2.87 -3.35
C ILE A 136 11.11 4.16 -2.55
N VAL A 137 12.17 4.95 -2.40
CA VAL A 137 12.11 6.19 -1.62
C VAL A 137 11.69 7.43 -2.43
N ALA A 138 11.45 7.29 -3.74
CA ALA A 138 11.13 8.42 -4.63
C ALA A 138 9.90 9.22 -4.19
N VAL A 139 8.91 8.56 -3.59
CA VAL A 139 7.71 9.20 -3.01
C VAL A 139 8.05 10.20 -1.90
N HIS A 140 9.14 9.98 -1.16
CA HIS A 140 9.61 10.86 -0.09
C HIS A 140 10.60 11.91 -0.61
N THR A 141 11.54 11.50 -1.44
CA THR A 141 12.56 12.41 -2.02
C THR A 141 12.00 13.34 -3.10
N ARG A 142 10.81 13.05 -3.65
CA ARG A 142 10.25 13.78 -4.81
C ARG A 142 11.18 13.78 -6.03
N GLY A 143 11.95 12.70 -6.20
CA GLY A 143 12.94 12.58 -7.27
C GLY A 143 14.19 13.44 -7.08
N ARG A 144 14.36 14.06 -5.91
CA ARG A 144 15.59 14.81 -5.58
C ARG A 144 16.77 13.86 -5.35
N ASP A 145 17.98 14.36 -5.60
CA ASP A 145 19.20 13.58 -5.47
C ASP A 145 19.48 13.18 -4.02
N LEU A 146 19.87 11.92 -3.86
CA LEU A 146 20.37 11.37 -2.61
C LEU A 146 21.88 11.58 -2.52
N ARG A 147 22.34 12.12 -1.41
CA ARG A 147 23.75 12.40 -1.15
C ARG A 147 24.17 11.95 0.24
N PRO A 148 25.46 11.74 0.51
CA PRO A 148 25.95 11.49 1.86
C PRO A 148 25.58 12.65 2.81
N VAL A 149 24.97 12.30 3.94
CA VAL A 149 24.56 13.27 4.99
C VAL A 149 25.27 13.03 6.32
N ALA A 150 25.77 11.81 6.56
CA ALA A 150 26.57 11.46 7.73
C ALA A 150 27.43 10.22 7.46
N ASN A 151 28.62 10.20 8.07
CA ASN A 151 29.52 9.04 8.12
C ASN A 151 29.61 8.57 9.58
N LEU A 152 29.43 7.28 9.80
CA LEU A 152 29.51 6.66 11.13
C LEU A 152 30.51 5.52 11.13
N GLN A 153 31.37 5.50 12.15
CA GLN A 153 32.20 4.37 12.50
C GLN A 153 31.67 3.79 13.82
N THR A 154 31.40 2.50 13.84
CA THR A 154 30.82 1.83 15.02
C THR A 154 31.67 0.64 15.40
N ARG A 155 32.11 0.64 16.64
CA ARG A 155 32.73 -0.54 17.26
C ARG A 155 31.63 -1.30 18.01
N ARG A 156 31.03 -2.27 17.32
CA ARG A 156 29.88 -3.05 17.83
C ARG A 156 30.37 -4.28 18.57
N THR A 157 29.96 -4.43 19.82
CA THR A 157 30.16 -5.66 20.60
C THR A 157 28.85 -6.42 20.67
N VAL A 158 28.74 -7.55 19.95
CA VAL A 158 27.50 -8.36 19.86
C VAL A 158 27.55 -9.50 20.88
N ARG A 159 26.44 -9.71 21.60
CA ARG A 159 26.18 -10.87 22.45
C ARG A 159 24.88 -11.54 21.99
N ARG A 160 24.92 -12.84 21.70
CA ARG A 160 23.71 -13.62 21.40
C ARG A 160 23.07 -14.08 22.70
N LEU A 161 21.77 -13.81 22.85
CA LEU A 161 20.94 -14.31 23.95
C LEU A 161 20.31 -15.61 23.49
N LEU A 162 20.71 -16.73 24.15
CA LEU A 162 20.30 -18.06 23.75
C LEU A 162 19.25 -18.59 24.72
N GLY A 163 18.23 -19.23 24.20
CA GLY A 163 17.21 -19.95 24.93
C GLY A 163 17.68 -21.36 25.36
N PRO A 164 16.82 -22.14 26.02
CA PRO A 164 17.14 -23.46 26.54
C PRO A 164 17.57 -24.47 25.48
N ASN A 165 17.12 -24.33 24.24
CA ASN A 165 17.42 -25.23 23.11
C ASN A 165 18.47 -24.63 22.15
N ASP A 166 19.28 -23.68 22.62
CA ASP A 166 20.27 -22.92 21.84
C ASP A 166 19.68 -22.04 20.69
N GLU A 167 18.36 -21.82 20.67
CA GLU A 167 17.72 -20.86 19.77
C GLU A 167 18.19 -19.43 20.11
N ILE A 168 18.35 -18.57 19.10
CA ILE A 168 18.77 -17.19 19.29
C ILE A 168 17.55 -16.34 19.57
N LEU A 169 17.28 -16.02 20.84
CA LEU A 169 16.15 -15.17 21.22
C LEU A 169 16.32 -13.73 20.76
N GLY A 170 17.56 -13.22 20.84
CA GLY A 170 17.87 -11.86 20.42
C GLY A 170 19.36 -11.57 20.41
N LEU A 171 19.70 -10.42 19.83
CA LEU A 171 21.05 -9.88 19.74
C LEU A 171 21.14 -8.64 20.64
N PHE A 172 21.98 -8.68 21.66
CA PHE A 172 22.35 -7.50 22.42
C PHE A 172 23.61 -6.89 21.83
N CYS A 173 23.52 -5.64 21.37
CA CYS A 173 24.62 -4.88 20.80
C CYS A 173 25.02 -3.74 21.74
N ASP A 174 26.32 -3.60 22.00
CA ASP A 174 26.94 -2.51 22.73
C ASP A 174 27.81 -1.76 21.72
N ASP A 175 27.35 -0.58 21.32
CA ASP A 175 27.91 0.20 20.22
C ASP A 175 28.62 1.45 20.74
N GLU A 176 29.92 1.55 20.46
CA GLU A 176 30.69 2.77 20.55
C GLU A 176 30.69 3.42 19.17
N VAL A 177 30.10 4.61 19.05
CA VAL A 177 29.86 5.27 17.76
C VAL A 177 30.66 6.56 17.67
N GLU A 178 31.41 6.70 16.57
CA GLU A 178 32.01 7.96 16.13
C GLU A 178 31.29 8.41 14.85
N ALA A 179 30.77 9.63 14.84
CA ALA A 179 29.97 10.14 13.73
C ALA A 179 30.49 11.49 13.25
N VAL A 180 30.48 11.66 11.93
CA VAL A 180 30.69 12.95 11.27
C VAL A 180 29.41 13.28 10.49
N ARG A 181 28.64 14.23 10.99
CA ARG A 181 27.55 14.85 10.26
C ARG A 181 28.13 15.70 9.13
N LEU A 182 27.55 15.62 7.92
CA LEU A 182 28.01 16.37 6.73
C LEU A 182 27.12 17.58 6.41
N VAL A 183 25.85 17.52 6.77
CA VAL A 183 24.84 18.58 6.51
C VAL A 183 24.14 18.99 7.81
N PRO A 184 23.75 20.29 8.02
CA PRO A 184 24.05 21.44 7.14
C PRO A 184 25.53 21.86 7.19
N SER A 185 26.28 21.42 8.17
CA SER A 185 27.71 21.68 8.34
C SER A 185 28.39 20.51 9.03
N PRO A 186 29.67 20.22 8.76
CA PRO A 186 30.40 19.16 9.43
C PRO A 186 30.43 19.34 10.94
N LEU A 187 30.12 18.25 11.66
CA LEU A 187 30.19 18.18 13.10
C LEU A 187 30.56 16.75 13.52
N SER A 188 31.65 16.62 14.27
CA SER A 188 32.04 15.33 14.84
C SER A 188 31.47 15.17 16.25
N GLN A 189 31.02 13.96 16.56
CA GLN A 189 30.50 13.57 17.86
C GLN A 189 30.73 12.09 18.11
N SER A 190 30.74 11.70 19.38
CA SER A 190 30.84 10.31 19.78
C SER A 190 29.87 10.03 20.92
N TRP A 191 29.34 8.79 20.93
CA TRP A 191 28.46 8.30 22.00
C TRP A 191 28.54 6.80 22.11
N ARG A 192 27.95 6.25 23.16
CA ARG A 192 27.72 4.84 23.36
C ARG A 192 26.23 4.56 23.47
N GLU A 193 25.76 3.51 22.84
CA GLU A 193 24.36 3.08 22.93
C GLU A 193 24.25 1.55 22.98
N TRP A 194 23.19 1.07 23.62
CA TRP A 194 22.83 -0.33 23.55
C TRP A 194 21.63 -0.53 22.62
N GLU A 195 21.64 -1.66 21.90
CA GLU A 195 20.50 -2.12 21.11
C GLU A 195 20.16 -3.54 21.53
N LEU A 196 18.88 -3.85 21.61
CA LEU A 196 18.38 -5.23 21.72
C LEU A 196 17.44 -5.48 20.55
N GLU A 197 17.83 -6.39 19.68
CA GLU A 197 17.11 -6.83 18.50
C GLU A 197 16.58 -8.25 18.74
N LEU A 198 15.31 -8.50 18.38
CA LEU A 198 14.70 -9.83 18.44
C LEU A 198 15.11 -10.65 17.22
N VAL A 199 15.31 -11.96 17.43
CA VAL A 199 15.48 -12.96 16.36
C VAL A 199 14.32 -13.95 16.45
N ASP A 200 14.39 -14.94 17.34
CA ASP A 200 13.32 -15.91 17.59
C ASP A 200 12.54 -15.59 18.89
N GLY A 201 12.94 -14.52 19.62
CA GLY A 201 12.29 -14.06 20.83
C GLY A 201 11.00 -13.27 20.56
N ASP A 202 10.16 -13.14 21.58
CA ASP A 202 8.97 -12.31 21.52
C ASP A 202 9.16 -10.92 22.18
N SER A 203 8.17 -10.04 22.04
CA SER A 203 8.23 -8.68 22.57
C SER A 203 8.37 -8.59 24.09
N SER A 204 8.02 -9.65 24.85
CA SER A 204 8.19 -9.69 26.29
C SER A 204 9.66 -9.64 26.73
N LEU A 205 10.56 -10.15 25.87
CA LEU A 205 12.01 -10.03 26.08
C LEU A 205 12.46 -8.56 26.04
N LEU A 206 11.92 -7.76 25.11
CA LEU A 206 12.21 -6.31 25.05
C LEU A 206 11.66 -5.57 26.27
N ASP A 207 10.46 -5.92 26.73
CA ASP A 207 9.86 -5.30 27.91
C ASP A 207 10.66 -5.62 29.20
N ALA A 208 11.09 -6.87 29.35
CA ALA A 208 11.93 -7.28 30.45
C ALA A 208 13.32 -6.62 30.40
N ALA A 209 13.92 -6.49 29.22
CA ALA A 209 15.19 -5.81 29.05
C ALA A 209 15.08 -4.31 29.35
N GLU A 210 13.99 -3.65 28.95
CA GLU A 210 13.73 -2.25 29.29
C GLU A 210 13.65 -2.04 30.80
N ALA A 211 12.95 -2.93 31.53
CA ALA A 211 12.87 -2.91 32.99
C ALA A 211 14.25 -3.13 33.65
N LEU A 212 15.04 -4.11 33.15
CA LEU A 212 16.39 -4.40 33.63
C LEU A 212 17.33 -3.20 33.43
N PHE A 213 17.30 -2.57 32.27
CA PHE A 213 18.15 -1.41 31.94
C PHE A 213 17.72 -0.18 32.71
N ALA A 214 16.42 0.07 32.88
CA ALA A 214 15.90 1.16 33.71
C ALA A 214 16.33 1.02 35.17
N ALA A 215 16.30 -0.19 35.73
CA ALA A 215 16.82 -0.46 37.06
C ALA A 215 18.33 -0.18 37.20
N ALA A 216 19.09 -0.31 36.12
CA ALA A 216 20.50 0.08 36.02
C ALA A 216 20.69 1.56 35.68
N GLY A 217 19.62 2.37 35.62
CA GLY A 217 19.69 3.81 35.31
C GLY A 217 19.91 4.13 33.83
N VAL A 218 19.62 3.16 32.93
CA VAL A 218 19.72 3.32 31.47
C VAL A 218 18.31 3.41 30.88
N LEU A 219 18.03 4.49 30.17
CA LEU A 219 16.73 4.77 29.59
C LEU A 219 16.75 4.56 28.07
N ARG A 220 15.57 4.37 27.47
CA ARG A 220 15.45 4.38 26.02
C ARG A 220 16.05 5.65 25.42
N SER A 221 16.69 5.50 24.27
CA SER A 221 17.17 6.62 23.48
C SER A 221 16.00 7.53 23.08
N ASP A 222 16.22 8.84 23.10
CA ASP A 222 15.33 9.85 22.55
C ASP A 222 15.58 10.08 21.03
N SER A 223 16.59 9.43 20.48
CA SER A 223 16.90 9.45 19.05
C SER A 223 16.40 8.15 18.39
N PRO A 224 15.55 8.24 17.36
CA PRO A 224 14.93 7.05 16.73
C PRO A 224 15.93 6.21 15.92
N SER A 225 17.08 6.79 15.55
CA SER A 225 18.13 6.12 14.78
C SER A 225 19.51 6.71 15.09
N LYS A 226 20.59 5.96 14.75
CA LYS A 226 21.96 6.50 14.79
C LYS A 226 22.14 7.74 13.92
N LEU A 227 21.44 7.77 12.75
CA LEU A 227 21.43 8.94 11.88
C LEU A 227 20.80 10.14 12.56
N ALA A 228 19.61 10.00 13.13
CA ALA A 228 18.93 11.08 13.85
C ALA A 228 19.79 11.62 15.01
N HIS A 229 20.48 10.72 15.74
CA HIS A 229 21.45 11.13 16.77
C HIS A 229 22.57 11.97 16.17
N ALA A 230 23.20 11.48 15.08
CA ALA A 230 24.28 12.18 14.39
C ALA A 230 23.84 13.54 13.81
N LEU A 231 22.58 13.67 13.39
CA LEU A 231 22.00 14.93 12.93
C LEU A 231 21.59 15.88 14.07
N GLY A 232 21.57 15.39 15.32
CA GLY A 232 21.12 16.15 16.48
C GLY A 232 19.60 16.24 16.61
N ILE A 233 18.89 15.33 15.95
CA ILE A 233 17.42 15.26 15.94
C ILE A 233 16.97 14.40 17.13
N ARG A 234 16.08 14.95 17.94
CA ARG A 234 15.50 14.28 19.11
C ARG A 234 14.00 14.32 19.02
N GLU A 235 13.36 13.18 19.20
CA GLU A 235 11.91 13.12 19.34
C GLU A 235 11.49 13.48 20.76
N PRO A 236 10.58 14.45 20.93
CA PRO A 236 10.00 14.66 22.24
C PRO A 236 9.17 13.42 22.63
N ARG A 237 9.42 12.84 23.80
CA ARG A 237 8.66 11.73 24.43
C ARG A 237 7.19 12.11 24.73
N ARG A 238 6.53 12.82 23.86
CA ARG A 238 5.12 13.20 24.06
C ARG A 238 4.22 12.22 23.34
N SER A 239 3.43 11.45 24.11
CA SER A 239 2.17 10.96 23.60
C SER A 239 1.40 12.17 23.08
N ARG A 240 1.26 12.25 21.74
CA ARG A 240 0.46 13.31 21.12
C ARG A 240 -0.96 13.18 21.70
N PRO A 241 -1.50 14.18 22.40
CA PRO A 241 -2.87 14.11 22.86
C PRO A 241 -3.77 13.90 21.65
N ALA A 242 -4.79 13.05 21.79
CA ALA A 242 -5.77 12.86 20.74
C ALA A 242 -6.25 14.23 20.25
N PRO A 243 -6.27 14.49 18.93
CA PRO A 243 -6.69 15.77 18.41
C PRO A 243 -8.10 16.07 18.91
N PRO A 244 -8.38 17.30 19.33
CA PRO A 244 -9.71 17.69 19.76
C PRO A 244 -10.70 17.40 18.61
N SER A 245 -11.96 17.04 18.97
CA SER A 245 -13.00 16.82 17.95
C SER A 245 -13.08 18.02 17.00
N PRO A 246 -13.04 17.78 15.67
CA PRO A 246 -13.00 18.85 14.70
C PRO A 246 -14.23 19.76 14.85
N ARG A 247 -14.00 21.08 14.94
CA ARG A 247 -15.04 22.10 15.11
C ARG A 247 -15.45 22.70 13.79
N SER A 248 -14.49 22.97 12.90
CA SER A 248 -14.73 23.52 11.57
C SER A 248 -14.79 22.41 10.51
N SER A 249 -15.38 22.75 9.38
CA SER A 249 -15.43 21.87 8.21
C SER A 249 -14.05 21.63 7.63
N GLY A 250 -13.17 22.65 7.68
CA GLY A 250 -11.79 22.60 7.23
C GLY A 250 -10.95 21.64 8.05
N GLU A 251 -11.04 21.70 9.40
CA GLU A 251 -10.29 20.77 10.27
C GLU A 251 -10.60 19.30 9.95
N LEU A 252 -11.89 18.99 9.71
CA LEU A 252 -12.28 17.61 9.38
C LEU A 252 -11.80 17.19 8.00
N LEU A 253 -11.81 18.13 7.04
CA LEU A 253 -11.32 17.86 5.69
C LEU A 253 -9.81 17.66 5.67
N VAL A 254 -9.04 18.52 6.37
CA VAL A 254 -7.58 18.40 6.54
C VAL A 254 -7.21 17.04 7.16
N ALA A 255 -7.88 16.65 8.26
CA ALA A 255 -7.65 15.37 8.89
C ALA A 255 -7.87 14.19 7.91
N ALA A 256 -8.98 14.24 7.14
CA ALA A 256 -9.26 13.21 6.15
C ALA A 256 -8.21 13.17 5.01
N PHE A 257 -7.74 14.34 4.54
CA PHE A 257 -6.68 14.38 3.52
C PHE A 257 -5.33 13.95 4.05
N ALA A 258 -5.02 14.21 5.32
CA ALA A 258 -3.82 13.69 5.98
C ALA A 258 -3.83 12.15 6.01
N ASP A 259 -4.97 11.52 6.34
CA ASP A 259 -5.14 10.06 6.31
C ASP A 259 -5.00 9.51 4.88
N TYR A 260 -5.63 10.16 3.90
CA TYR A 260 -5.55 9.73 2.50
C TYR A 260 -4.14 9.88 1.93
N ARG A 261 -3.45 10.97 2.28
CA ARG A 261 -2.04 11.19 1.94
C ARG A 261 -1.16 10.10 2.54
N HIS A 262 -1.33 9.82 3.82
CA HIS A 262 -0.57 8.78 4.50
C HIS A 262 -0.74 7.43 3.80
N GLU A 263 -1.96 7.02 3.49
CA GLU A 263 -2.23 5.78 2.75
C GLU A 263 -1.61 5.81 1.34
N LEU A 264 -1.74 6.92 0.60
CA LEU A 264 -1.15 7.07 -0.73
C LEU A 264 0.36 6.86 -0.71
N VAL A 265 1.05 7.55 0.22
CA VAL A 265 2.50 7.53 0.37
C VAL A 265 3.00 6.17 0.87
N SER A 266 2.28 5.53 1.80
CA SER A 266 2.64 4.21 2.32
C SER A 266 2.48 3.09 1.27
N GLN A 267 1.55 3.24 0.33
CA GLN A 267 1.35 2.26 -0.73
C GLN A 267 2.29 2.45 -1.94
N ASP A 268 2.88 3.63 -2.15
CA ASP A 268 3.76 3.91 -3.28
C ASP A 268 4.96 2.94 -3.36
N PRO A 269 5.78 2.75 -2.30
CA PRO A 269 6.86 1.76 -2.32
C PRO A 269 6.36 0.35 -2.62
N ARG A 270 5.20 -0.02 -2.08
CA ARG A 270 4.59 -1.34 -2.25
C ARG A 270 4.10 -1.57 -3.69
N VAL A 271 3.60 -0.52 -4.36
CA VAL A 271 3.24 -0.56 -5.79
C VAL A 271 4.48 -0.71 -6.65
N ARG A 272 5.57 -0.01 -6.33
CA ARG A 272 6.85 -0.12 -7.05
C ARG A 272 7.49 -1.49 -6.94
N GLU A 273 7.28 -2.17 -5.82
CA GLU A 273 7.71 -3.55 -5.58
C GLU A 273 6.66 -4.59 -6.01
N GLU A 274 5.58 -4.17 -6.67
CA GLU A 274 4.51 -5.04 -7.17
C GLU A 274 3.89 -5.94 -6.07
N LEU A 275 3.84 -5.44 -4.82
CA LEU A 275 3.32 -6.21 -3.69
C LEU A 275 1.80 -6.40 -3.80
N PRO A 276 1.27 -7.54 -3.31
CA PRO A 276 -0.17 -7.82 -3.36
C PRO A 276 -1.01 -6.71 -2.75
N ASP A 277 -2.15 -6.40 -3.38
CA ASP A 277 -3.17 -5.42 -2.96
C ASP A 277 -2.70 -3.95 -2.93
N ALA A 278 -1.42 -3.66 -3.21
CA ALA A 278 -0.87 -2.31 -3.14
C ALA A 278 -1.53 -1.35 -4.14
N VAL A 279 -1.67 -1.76 -5.40
CA VAL A 279 -2.36 -0.98 -6.44
C VAL A 279 -3.80 -0.70 -6.04
N HIS A 280 -4.50 -1.71 -5.48
CA HIS A 280 -5.87 -1.53 -5.01
C HIS A 280 -5.97 -0.47 -3.90
N ARG A 281 -5.14 -0.54 -2.87
CA ARG A 281 -5.13 0.41 -1.74
C ARG A 281 -4.79 1.81 -2.19
N MET A 282 -3.75 1.98 -3.01
CA MET A 282 -3.37 3.27 -3.57
C MET A 282 -4.50 3.89 -4.40
N ARG A 283 -5.17 3.09 -5.26
CA ARG A 283 -6.34 3.50 -6.05
C ARG A 283 -7.51 3.93 -5.17
N VAL A 284 -7.74 3.23 -4.05
CA VAL A 284 -8.81 3.59 -3.09
C VAL A 284 -8.50 4.95 -2.46
N SER A 285 -7.27 5.23 -2.06
CA SER A 285 -6.86 6.53 -1.51
C SER A 285 -7.10 7.66 -2.52
N VAL A 286 -6.63 7.52 -3.76
CA VAL A 286 -6.89 8.50 -4.85
C VAL A 286 -8.40 8.68 -5.09
N ALA A 287 -9.17 7.60 -5.06
CA ALA A 287 -10.62 7.67 -5.26
C ALA A 287 -11.34 8.39 -4.10
N ARG A 288 -10.87 8.24 -2.85
CA ARG A 288 -11.36 8.99 -1.68
C ARG A 288 -11.07 10.49 -1.83
N MET A 289 -9.84 10.86 -2.21
CA MET A 289 -9.47 12.25 -2.48
C MET A 289 -10.35 12.87 -3.57
N ARG A 290 -10.52 12.18 -4.71
CA ARG A 290 -11.39 12.65 -5.81
C ARG A 290 -12.84 12.84 -5.37
N ALA A 291 -13.36 11.92 -4.56
CA ALA A 291 -14.73 12.01 -4.04
C ALA A 291 -14.89 13.16 -3.03
N ALA A 292 -13.90 13.38 -2.17
CA ALA A 292 -13.86 14.49 -1.22
C ALA A 292 -13.84 15.83 -1.95
N ILE A 293 -12.93 16.02 -2.93
CA ILE A 293 -12.88 17.25 -3.75
C ILE A 293 -14.21 17.50 -4.48
N ALA A 294 -14.81 16.46 -5.06
CA ALA A 294 -16.07 16.60 -5.77
C ALA A 294 -17.28 16.90 -4.87
N THR A 295 -17.26 16.41 -3.62
CA THR A 295 -18.36 16.57 -2.67
C THR A 295 -18.24 17.88 -1.88
N PHE A 296 -17.04 18.18 -1.41
CA PHE A 296 -16.78 19.32 -0.52
C PHE A 296 -16.15 20.50 -1.26
N ARG A 297 -16.44 20.60 -2.55
CA ARG A 297 -15.92 21.64 -3.44
C ARG A 297 -15.98 23.06 -2.87
N PRO A 298 -17.06 23.51 -2.22
CA PRO A 298 -17.15 24.89 -1.68
C PRO A 298 -16.13 25.20 -0.59
N LEU A 299 -15.59 24.15 0.07
CA LEU A 299 -14.60 24.31 1.15
C LEU A 299 -13.16 24.43 0.64
N LEU A 300 -12.95 24.27 -0.66
CA LEU A 300 -11.65 24.28 -1.32
C LEU A 300 -11.46 25.55 -2.13
N SER A 301 -10.25 26.08 -2.15
CA SER A 301 -9.88 27.19 -3.04
C SER A 301 -10.02 26.81 -4.51
N ASP A 302 -10.15 27.78 -5.40
CA ASP A 302 -10.15 27.54 -6.84
C ASP A 302 -8.81 26.93 -7.32
N GLU A 303 -7.73 27.32 -6.65
CA GLU A 303 -6.40 26.76 -6.88
C GLU A 303 -6.36 25.26 -6.56
N ALA A 304 -6.88 24.83 -5.40
CA ALA A 304 -6.99 23.41 -5.05
C ALA A 304 -7.73 22.61 -6.12
N GLN A 305 -8.84 23.16 -6.61
CA GLN A 305 -9.68 22.49 -7.59
C GLN A 305 -9.00 22.37 -8.96
N SER A 306 -8.35 23.44 -9.42
CA SER A 306 -7.66 23.47 -10.72
C SER A 306 -6.42 22.60 -10.75
N ARG A 307 -5.65 22.54 -9.66
CA ARG A 307 -4.43 21.73 -9.55
C ARG A 307 -4.73 20.25 -9.30
N LEU A 308 -5.55 19.92 -8.30
CA LEU A 308 -5.70 18.53 -7.82
C LEU A 308 -6.65 17.69 -8.68
N ARG A 309 -7.73 18.26 -9.18
CA ARG A 309 -8.77 17.48 -9.87
C ARG A 309 -8.28 16.78 -11.15
N PRO A 310 -7.57 17.46 -12.07
CA PRO A 310 -7.04 16.81 -13.27
C PRO A 310 -5.94 15.79 -12.93
N GLU A 311 -5.05 16.12 -11.98
CA GLU A 311 -3.92 15.27 -11.62
C GLU A 311 -4.34 14.00 -10.90
N LEU A 312 -5.28 14.08 -9.95
CA LEU A 312 -5.90 12.91 -9.32
C LEU A 312 -6.72 12.08 -10.32
N SER A 313 -7.27 12.71 -11.37
CA SER A 313 -7.93 11.97 -12.45
C SER A 313 -6.90 11.19 -13.27
N TRP A 314 -5.81 11.83 -13.65
CA TRP A 314 -4.73 11.22 -14.41
C TRP A 314 -4.12 10.02 -13.70
N ILE A 315 -3.62 10.18 -12.47
CA ILE A 315 -3.04 9.05 -11.72
C ILE A 315 -4.07 7.97 -11.42
N GLY A 316 -5.34 8.37 -11.19
CA GLY A 316 -6.45 7.45 -10.99
C GLY A 316 -6.76 6.60 -12.22
N HIS A 317 -6.49 7.05 -13.45
CA HIS A 317 -6.60 6.25 -14.67
C HIS A 317 -5.46 5.23 -14.77
N SER A 318 -4.20 5.63 -14.50
CA SER A 318 -3.06 4.71 -14.52
C SER A 318 -3.23 3.58 -13.48
N LEU A 319 -3.60 3.93 -12.23
CA LEU A 319 -3.93 2.96 -11.19
C LEU A 319 -5.16 2.10 -11.54
N GLY A 320 -6.13 2.68 -12.27
CA GLY A 320 -7.31 1.98 -12.75
C GLY A 320 -6.95 0.89 -13.74
N ALA A 321 -6.15 1.22 -14.76
CA ALA A 321 -5.72 0.27 -15.79
C ALA A 321 -4.94 -0.92 -15.20
N ALA A 322 -3.99 -0.65 -14.28
CA ALA A 322 -3.25 -1.70 -13.61
C ALA A 322 -4.16 -2.60 -12.76
N ARG A 323 -5.09 -2.02 -11.99
CA ARG A 323 -6.04 -2.81 -11.19
C ARG A 323 -7.03 -3.60 -12.04
N ASP A 324 -7.52 -3.04 -13.12
CA ASP A 324 -8.45 -3.73 -14.02
C ASP A 324 -7.76 -4.94 -14.68
N ALA A 325 -6.45 -4.86 -15.00
CA ALA A 325 -5.65 -5.98 -15.46
C ALA A 325 -5.50 -7.09 -14.39
N GLU A 326 -5.20 -6.72 -13.11
CA GLU A 326 -5.18 -7.68 -12.00
C GLU A 326 -6.51 -8.41 -11.83
N VAL A 327 -7.63 -7.68 -11.89
CA VAL A 327 -8.98 -8.23 -11.76
C VAL A 327 -9.29 -9.18 -12.93
N MET A 328 -8.87 -8.83 -14.15
CA MET A 328 -9.09 -9.68 -15.33
C MET A 328 -8.28 -10.97 -15.28
N ILE A 329 -7.05 -10.96 -14.78
CA ILE A 329 -6.24 -12.17 -14.56
C ILE A 329 -6.94 -13.08 -13.53
N ALA A 330 -7.36 -12.52 -12.40
CA ALA A 330 -8.05 -13.29 -11.35
C ALA A 330 -9.39 -13.85 -11.83
N TRP A 331 -10.16 -13.08 -12.62
CA TRP A 331 -11.40 -13.52 -13.25
C TRP A 331 -11.15 -14.68 -14.22
N ALA A 332 -10.16 -14.57 -15.11
CA ALA A 332 -9.84 -15.60 -16.09
C ALA A 332 -9.47 -16.93 -15.39
N ALA A 333 -8.64 -16.88 -14.35
CA ALA A 333 -8.31 -18.05 -13.55
C ALA A 333 -9.55 -18.68 -12.92
N SER A 334 -10.43 -17.86 -12.31
CA SER A 334 -11.65 -18.33 -11.65
C SER A 334 -12.65 -18.97 -12.62
N VAL A 335 -12.89 -18.33 -13.76
CA VAL A 335 -13.90 -18.82 -14.73
C VAL A 335 -13.45 -20.11 -15.42
N LEU A 336 -12.16 -20.22 -15.74
CA LEU A 336 -11.61 -21.45 -16.33
C LEU A 336 -11.61 -22.63 -15.33
N GLN A 337 -11.40 -22.36 -14.03
CA GLN A 337 -11.50 -23.39 -12.99
C GLN A 337 -12.93 -23.85 -12.73
N SER A 338 -13.91 -22.96 -12.85
CA SER A 338 -15.31 -23.29 -12.59
C SER A 338 -16.00 -23.98 -13.78
N GLU A 339 -15.39 -23.92 -14.97
CA GLU A 339 -15.98 -24.52 -16.18
C GLU A 339 -15.63 -26.01 -16.24
N ARG A 340 -16.55 -26.78 -16.84
CA ARG A 340 -16.33 -28.21 -17.08
C ARG A 340 -15.22 -28.40 -18.11
N VAL A 341 -14.32 -29.35 -17.85
CA VAL A 341 -13.15 -29.62 -18.70
C VAL A 341 -13.53 -29.97 -20.14
N ASP A 342 -14.62 -30.72 -20.32
CA ASP A 342 -15.14 -31.11 -21.63
C ASP A 342 -15.74 -29.95 -22.44
N LEU A 343 -15.96 -28.80 -21.83
CA LEU A 343 -16.46 -27.57 -22.45
C LEU A 343 -15.38 -26.51 -22.68
N VAL A 344 -14.15 -26.78 -22.25
CA VAL A 344 -12.98 -25.95 -22.52
C VAL A 344 -12.26 -26.45 -23.77
N LEU A 345 -12.68 -25.94 -24.93
CA LEU A 345 -12.19 -26.40 -26.24
C LEU A 345 -11.12 -25.44 -26.80
N GLY A 346 -10.09 -26.02 -27.40
CA GLY A 346 -8.98 -25.25 -27.98
C GLY A 346 -8.02 -24.66 -26.97
N PRO A 347 -7.07 -23.82 -27.40
CA PRO A 347 -6.01 -23.26 -26.53
C PRO A 347 -6.45 -21.99 -25.78
N ILE A 348 -7.74 -21.92 -25.35
CA ILE A 348 -8.33 -20.72 -24.75
C ILE A 348 -7.55 -20.28 -23.49
N ALA A 349 -7.15 -21.23 -22.61
CA ALA A 349 -6.43 -20.92 -21.37
C ALA A 349 -5.08 -20.25 -21.67
N ASP A 350 -4.28 -20.86 -22.55
CA ASP A 350 -2.96 -20.34 -22.94
C ASP A 350 -3.06 -18.97 -23.64
N ARG A 351 -4.11 -18.76 -24.44
CA ARG A 351 -4.34 -17.50 -25.14
C ARG A 351 -4.77 -16.39 -24.17
N MET A 352 -5.72 -16.69 -23.27
CA MET A 352 -6.17 -15.75 -22.25
C MET A 352 -5.01 -15.36 -21.34
N GLU A 353 -4.27 -16.33 -20.82
CA GLU A 353 -3.13 -16.07 -19.95
C GLU A 353 -2.11 -15.15 -20.63
N ARG A 354 -1.71 -15.49 -21.85
CA ARG A 354 -0.71 -14.74 -22.62
C ARG A 354 -1.14 -13.29 -22.87
N GLN A 355 -2.39 -13.09 -23.32
CA GLN A 355 -2.89 -11.76 -23.62
C GLN A 355 -3.08 -10.91 -22.37
N LEU A 356 -3.67 -11.47 -21.31
CA LEU A 356 -3.90 -10.74 -20.07
C LEU A 356 -2.58 -10.37 -19.35
N ARG A 357 -1.54 -11.20 -19.49
CA ARG A 357 -0.18 -10.84 -19.02
C ARG A 357 0.39 -9.66 -19.80
N LEU A 358 0.30 -9.67 -21.13
CA LEU A 358 0.76 -8.56 -21.96
C LEU A 358 0.04 -7.25 -21.58
N ASP A 359 -1.29 -7.32 -21.40
CA ASP A 359 -2.10 -6.18 -20.98
C ASP A 359 -1.68 -5.67 -19.58
N SER A 360 -1.39 -6.59 -18.66
CA SER A 360 -0.92 -6.27 -17.30
C SER A 360 0.47 -5.65 -17.30
N ASP A 361 1.42 -6.21 -18.06
CA ASP A 361 2.78 -5.68 -18.15
C ASP A 361 2.78 -4.27 -18.75
N ALA A 362 1.95 -4.03 -19.78
CA ALA A 362 1.76 -2.72 -20.38
C ALA A 362 1.17 -1.71 -19.39
N ALA A 363 0.12 -2.08 -18.66
CA ALA A 363 -0.53 -1.22 -17.68
C ALA A 363 0.41 -0.89 -16.50
N ASN A 364 1.17 -1.87 -16.01
CA ASN A 364 2.15 -1.68 -14.96
C ASN A 364 3.35 -0.82 -15.41
N SER A 365 3.78 -0.93 -16.67
CA SER A 365 4.80 -0.04 -17.23
C SER A 365 4.33 1.41 -17.21
N VAL A 366 3.13 1.69 -17.72
CA VAL A 366 2.53 3.04 -17.72
C VAL A 366 2.38 3.58 -16.29
N LEU A 367 2.00 2.72 -15.34
CA LEU A 367 1.89 3.13 -13.94
C LEU A 367 3.27 3.47 -13.34
N ARG A 368 4.30 2.66 -13.58
CA ARG A 368 5.67 2.95 -13.13
C ARG A 368 6.19 4.27 -13.70
N ASP A 369 6.02 4.50 -15.00
CA ASP A 369 6.42 5.76 -15.63
C ASP A 369 5.68 6.96 -15.03
N ALA A 370 4.40 6.79 -14.72
CA ALA A 370 3.61 7.82 -14.05
C ALA A 370 4.15 8.14 -12.66
N LEU A 371 4.47 7.12 -11.84
CA LEU A 371 5.00 7.28 -10.48
C LEU A 371 6.42 7.85 -10.45
N ASP A 372 7.21 7.67 -11.53
CA ASP A 372 8.57 8.21 -11.65
C ASP A 372 8.59 9.64 -12.21
N SER A 373 7.42 10.15 -12.63
CA SER A 373 7.34 11.47 -13.29
C SER A 373 7.36 12.64 -12.31
N SER A 374 7.97 13.75 -12.71
CA SER A 374 7.88 15.01 -11.99
C SER A 374 6.43 15.53 -11.84
N ARG A 375 5.52 15.07 -12.70
CA ARG A 375 4.08 15.35 -12.62
C ARG A 375 3.47 14.75 -11.36
N TYR A 376 3.82 13.49 -11.07
CA TYR A 376 3.36 12.80 -9.86
C TYR A 376 3.91 13.48 -8.59
N PHE A 377 5.17 13.88 -8.60
CA PHE A 377 5.76 14.56 -7.45
C PHE A 377 5.08 15.91 -7.17
N ARG A 378 4.76 16.70 -8.20
CA ARG A 378 3.96 17.94 -8.03
C ARG A 378 2.54 17.67 -7.54
N LEU A 379 1.93 16.55 -7.93
CA LEU A 379 0.65 16.14 -7.37
C LEU A 379 0.78 15.88 -5.86
N LEU A 380 1.82 15.17 -5.43
CA LEU A 380 2.07 14.90 -4.01
C LEU A 380 2.26 16.21 -3.22
N ASP A 381 3.01 17.17 -3.75
CA ASP A 381 3.19 18.49 -3.12
C ASP A 381 1.84 19.23 -2.96
N SER A 382 0.97 19.12 -3.98
CA SER A 382 -0.38 19.72 -3.91
C SER A 382 -1.28 18.99 -2.91
N VAL A 383 -1.12 17.69 -2.73
CA VAL A 383 -1.81 16.91 -1.69
C VAL A 383 -1.29 17.29 -0.30
N ASP A 384 0.02 17.49 -0.15
CA ASP A 384 0.64 17.97 1.09
C ASP A 384 0.11 19.35 1.49
N ALA A 385 0.02 20.30 0.56
CA ALA A 385 -0.54 21.63 0.78
C ALA A 385 -2.03 21.59 1.18
N LEU A 386 -2.81 20.65 0.65
CA LEU A 386 -4.20 20.48 1.09
C LEU A 386 -4.30 19.83 2.47
N ALA A 387 -3.44 18.85 2.77
CA ALA A 387 -3.38 18.20 4.07
C ALA A 387 -2.84 19.11 5.19
N SER A 388 -2.11 20.19 4.86
CA SER A 388 -1.71 21.25 5.80
C SER A 388 -2.78 22.35 5.96
N GLY A 389 -3.80 22.37 5.09
CA GLY A 389 -4.88 23.36 5.12
C GLY A 389 -4.66 24.61 4.26
N GLU A 390 -3.52 24.71 3.57
CA GLU A 390 -3.16 25.88 2.75
C GLU A 390 -4.13 26.13 1.57
N LEU A 391 -4.79 25.09 1.10
CA LEU A 391 -5.65 25.14 -0.08
C LEU A 391 -7.17 25.15 0.27
N LEU A 392 -7.53 25.53 1.48
CA LEU A 392 -8.92 25.72 1.90
C LEU A 392 -9.47 27.07 1.47
N SER A 393 -10.81 27.16 1.31
CA SER A 393 -11.53 28.42 1.13
C SER A 393 -11.98 28.99 2.48
N SER A 394 -12.41 30.24 2.53
CA SER A 394 -13.01 30.85 3.72
C SER A 394 -14.29 30.14 4.21
N GLN A 395 -15.00 29.40 3.34
CA GLN A 395 -16.16 28.60 3.74
C GLN A 395 -15.78 27.38 4.61
N ALA A 396 -14.52 27.01 4.64
CA ALA A 396 -14.01 25.91 5.47
C ALA A 396 -14.07 26.21 6.99
N ASP A 397 -14.17 27.48 7.38
CA ASP A 397 -14.33 27.90 8.77
C ASP A 397 -15.74 27.63 9.32
N ALA A 398 -16.70 27.32 8.43
CA ALA A 398 -18.07 27.00 8.85
C ALA A 398 -18.11 25.79 9.77
N ARG A 399 -19.06 25.77 10.72
CA ARG A 399 -19.22 24.65 11.67
C ARG A 399 -19.48 23.35 10.93
N ALA A 400 -18.66 22.33 11.20
CA ALA A 400 -18.73 21.03 10.53
C ALA A 400 -20.12 20.38 10.60
N LYS A 401 -20.80 20.49 11.75
CA LYS A 401 -22.14 19.90 11.98
C LYS A 401 -23.24 20.49 11.10
N ASP A 402 -23.07 21.71 10.64
CA ASP A 402 -24.09 22.46 9.87
C ASP A 402 -23.81 22.37 8.36
N ALA A 403 -22.59 22.59 7.93
CA ALA A 403 -22.22 22.67 6.51
C ALA A 403 -22.06 21.29 5.84
N LEU A 404 -21.34 20.34 6.48
CA LEU A 404 -21.01 19.08 5.83
C LEU A 404 -22.20 18.17 5.52
N PRO A 405 -23.24 18.05 6.40
CA PRO A 405 -24.44 17.28 6.08
C PRO A 405 -25.17 17.78 4.85
N GLN A 406 -25.21 19.10 4.62
CA GLN A 406 -25.86 19.69 3.45
C GLN A 406 -25.16 19.31 2.15
N LEU A 407 -23.81 19.30 2.14
CA LEU A 407 -23.00 18.86 0.98
C LEU A 407 -23.19 17.37 0.69
N VAL A 408 -23.30 16.55 1.73
CA VAL A 408 -23.61 15.11 1.57
C VAL A 408 -25.04 14.93 1.03
N ASN A 409 -26.03 15.70 1.48
CA ASN A 409 -27.39 15.64 0.94
C ASN A 409 -27.44 16.00 -0.56
N GLN A 410 -26.67 17.00 -0.99
CA GLN A 410 -26.52 17.30 -2.42
C GLN A 410 -25.94 16.13 -3.20
N ARG A 411 -25.01 15.38 -2.60
CA ARG A 411 -24.43 14.18 -3.22
C ARG A 411 -25.44 13.04 -3.31
N ILE A 412 -26.26 12.83 -2.28
CA ILE A 412 -27.38 11.87 -2.29
C ILE A 412 -28.36 12.22 -3.41
N ALA A 413 -28.71 13.49 -3.55
CA ALA A 413 -29.61 13.93 -4.63
C ALA A 413 -29.07 13.66 -6.04
N ARG A 414 -27.73 13.79 -6.24
CA ARG A 414 -27.08 13.41 -7.51
C ARG A 414 -27.14 11.91 -7.77
N LEU A 415 -26.97 11.08 -6.72
CA LEU A 415 -27.15 9.64 -6.83
C LEU A 415 -28.58 9.30 -7.27
N HIS A 416 -29.59 9.88 -6.64
CA HIS A 416 -30.99 9.68 -7.05
C HIS A 416 -31.25 10.11 -8.49
N LYS A 417 -30.64 11.21 -8.95
CA LYS A 417 -30.75 11.65 -10.35
C LYS A 417 -30.11 10.62 -11.29
N ALA A 418 -28.93 10.08 -10.94
CA ALA A 418 -28.27 9.04 -11.75
C ALA A 418 -29.12 7.75 -11.81
N MET A 419 -29.73 7.35 -10.67
CA MET A 419 -30.64 6.19 -10.60
C MET A 419 -31.85 6.38 -11.53
N HIS A 420 -32.48 7.55 -11.48
CA HIS A 420 -33.60 7.86 -12.40
C HIS A 420 -33.17 7.86 -13.86
N SER A 421 -31.98 8.37 -14.20
CA SER A 421 -31.46 8.34 -15.56
C SER A 421 -31.23 6.91 -16.06
N ALA A 422 -30.77 5.99 -15.19
CA ALA A 422 -30.60 4.58 -15.52
C ALA A 422 -31.95 3.87 -15.77
N ASP A 423 -32.97 4.16 -14.95
CA ASP A 423 -34.32 3.64 -15.09
C ASP A 423 -34.99 4.07 -16.44
N MET A 424 -34.63 5.26 -16.92
CA MET A 424 -35.17 5.80 -18.18
C MET A 424 -34.42 5.36 -19.44
N ALA A 425 -33.22 4.76 -19.29
CA ALA A 425 -32.41 4.33 -20.42
C ALA A 425 -32.99 3.07 -21.07
N ARG A 426 -33.41 3.17 -22.33
CA ARG A 426 -34.03 2.06 -23.10
C ARG A 426 -33.04 1.27 -23.94
N ASP A 427 -32.00 1.91 -24.42
CA ASP A 427 -30.96 1.28 -25.22
C ASP A 427 -29.98 0.55 -24.28
N PRO A 428 -29.62 -0.72 -24.55
CA PRO A 428 -28.75 -1.50 -23.67
C PRO A 428 -27.38 -0.84 -23.43
N SER A 429 -26.76 -0.25 -24.45
CA SER A 429 -25.46 0.41 -24.31
C SER A 429 -25.54 1.67 -23.47
N HIS A 430 -26.62 2.45 -23.63
CA HIS A 430 -26.90 3.61 -22.80
C HIS A 430 -27.26 3.21 -21.38
N HIS A 431 -27.94 2.08 -21.19
CA HIS A 431 -28.27 1.53 -19.87
C HIS A 431 -27.01 1.12 -19.10
N ASP A 432 -26.09 0.37 -19.71
CA ASP A 432 -24.80 0.02 -19.12
C ASP A 432 -24.00 1.25 -18.67
N LEU A 433 -23.95 2.30 -19.50
CA LEU A 433 -23.29 3.56 -19.15
C LEU A 433 -23.98 4.28 -17.99
N ALA A 434 -25.30 4.27 -17.94
CA ALA A 434 -26.08 4.89 -16.86
C ALA A 434 -25.89 4.13 -15.54
N LEU A 435 -25.89 2.80 -15.53
CA LEU A 435 -25.58 1.97 -14.37
C LEU A 435 -24.15 2.23 -13.87
N HIS A 436 -23.19 2.40 -14.78
CA HIS A 436 -21.82 2.78 -14.41
C HIS A 436 -21.79 4.15 -13.72
N GLU A 437 -22.59 5.14 -14.17
CA GLU A 437 -22.67 6.45 -13.50
C GLU A 437 -23.33 6.35 -12.12
N VAL A 438 -24.37 5.52 -11.95
CA VAL A 438 -24.94 5.22 -10.62
C VAL A 438 -23.87 4.66 -9.68
N ARG A 439 -23.07 3.67 -10.14
CA ARG A 439 -21.96 3.11 -9.36
C ARG A 439 -20.95 4.16 -8.94
N LYS A 440 -20.59 5.09 -9.84
CA LYS A 440 -19.67 6.20 -9.54
C LYS A 440 -20.25 7.16 -8.49
N GLU A 441 -21.52 7.52 -8.59
CA GLU A 441 -22.17 8.40 -7.60
C GLU A 441 -22.36 7.68 -6.25
N ALA A 442 -22.76 6.40 -6.23
CA ALA A 442 -22.83 5.60 -5.01
C ALA A 442 -21.48 5.54 -4.28
N LYS A 443 -20.38 5.38 -5.04
CA LYS A 443 -19.02 5.40 -4.49
C LYS A 443 -18.68 6.76 -3.83
N LYS A 444 -19.07 7.88 -4.46
CA LYS A 444 -18.86 9.22 -3.90
C LYS A 444 -19.69 9.44 -2.63
N VAL A 445 -20.95 8.96 -2.62
CA VAL A 445 -21.82 9.00 -1.42
C VAL A 445 -21.19 8.20 -0.27
N ARG A 446 -20.72 7.00 -0.54
CA ARG A 446 -20.05 6.16 0.46
C ARG A 446 -18.85 6.87 1.09
N TYR A 447 -17.96 7.42 0.27
CA TYR A 447 -16.76 8.10 0.77
C TYR A 447 -17.10 9.39 1.52
N ALA A 448 -18.09 10.15 1.05
CA ALA A 448 -18.56 11.34 1.76
C ALA A 448 -19.16 10.98 3.14
N ALA A 449 -19.94 9.89 3.21
CA ALA A 449 -20.47 9.38 4.47
C ALA A 449 -19.37 8.97 5.45
N HIS A 450 -18.32 8.30 4.97
CA HIS A 450 -17.17 7.94 5.80
C HIS A 450 -16.43 9.18 6.32
N LEU A 451 -16.20 10.18 5.48
CA LEU A 451 -15.50 11.42 5.88
C LEU A 451 -16.22 12.12 7.03
N ILE A 452 -17.56 12.26 6.98
CA ILE A 452 -18.32 12.94 8.02
C ILE A 452 -18.80 12.03 9.15
N SER A 453 -18.32 10.78 9.21
CA SER A 453 -18.75 9.79 10.22
C SER A 453 -18.58 10.26 11.67
N PRO A 454 -17.53 11.03 12.05
CA PRO A 454 -17.40 11.54 13.42
C PRO A 454 -18.57 12.44 13.86
N LEU A 455 -19.27 13.08 12.92
CA LEU A 455 -20.38 14.01 13.23
C LEU A 455 -21.70 13.27 13.49
N ARG A 456 -22.00 12.22 12.74
CA ARG A 456 -23.28 11.48 12.78
C ARG A 456 -23.10 9.97 12.56
N PRO A 457 -22.38 9.24 13.43
CA PRO A 457 -21.87 7.88 13.16
C PRO A 457 -22.95 6.86 12.78
N LYS A 458 -24.12 6.89 13.42
CA LYS A 458 -25.20 5.94 13.12
C LYS A 458 -25.80 6.15 11.73
N ARG A 459 -26.09 7.40 11.36
CA ARG A 459 -26.71 7.76 10.07
C ARG A 459 -25.73 7.55 8.91
N THR A 460 -24.49 7.99 9.06
CA THR A 460 -23.44 7.80 8.06
C THR A 460 -23.10 6.32 7.84
N LYS A 461 -23.12 5.50 8.89
CA LYS A 461 -22.95 4.03 8.76
C LYS A 461 -24.05 3.41 7.90
N ARG A 462 -25.32 3.75 8.14
CA ARG A 462 -26.47 3.25 7.35
C ARG A 462 -26.36 3.70 5.88
N LEU A 463 -26.08 4.98 5.64
CA LEU A 463 -25.89 5.52 4.30
C LEU A 463 -24.72 4.83 3.57
N ALA A 464 -23.57 4.68 4.23
CA ALA A 464 -22.41 4.00 3.67
C ALA A 464 -22.73 2.54 3.32
N THR A 465 -23.41 1.80 4.22
CA THR A 465 -23.83 0.41 3.96
C THR A 465 -24.76 0.31 2.75
N ALA A 466 -25.74 1.19 2.63
CA ALA A 466 -26.65 1.20 1.48
C ALA A 466 -25.92 1.54 0.16
N ALA A 467 -25.03 2.52 0.18
CA ALA A 467 -24.21 2.88 -0.99
C ALA A 467 -23.19 1.78 -1.36
N THR A 468 -22.66 1.06 -0.38
CA THR A 468 -21.79 -0.10 -0.59
C THR A 468 -22.53 -1.22 -1.32
N ALA A 469 -23.75 -1.55 -0.89
CA ALA A 469 -24.56 -2.57 -1.54
C ALA A 469 -24.78 -2.29 -3.04
N ILE A 470 -25.10 -1.03 -3.40
CA ILE A 470 -25.21 -0.63 -4.82
C ILE A 470 -23.86 -0.78 -5.53
N GLN A 471 -22.77 -0.32 -4.91
CA GLN A 471 -21.44 -0.34 -5.52
C GLN A 471 -20.96 -1.78 -5.80
N GLU A 472 -21.22 -2.73 -4.89
CA GLU A 472 -20.83 -4.13 -5.03
C GLU A 472 -21.61 -4.81 -6.17
N VAL A 473 -22.92 -4.66 -6.18
CA VAL A 473 -23.77 -5.23 -7.22
C VAL A 473 -23.42 -4.68 -8.60
N LEU A 474 -23.34 -3.35 -8.73
CA LEU A 474 -22.94 -2.73 -10.00
C LEU A 474 -21.46 -2.90 -10.32
N GLY A 475 -20.64 -3.29 -9.34
CA GLY A 475 -19.26 -3.76 -9.55
C GLY A 475 -19.26 -5.04 -10.36
N THR A 476 -20.01 -6.05 -9.92
CA THR A 476 -20.17 -7.33 -10.61
C THR A 476 -20.72 -7.14 -12.05
N HIS A 477 -21.70 -6.26 -12.21
CA HIS A 477 -22.23 -5.91 -13.54
C HIS A 477 -21.13 -5.32 -14.45
N GLN A 478 -20.39 -4.33 -13.98
CA GLN A 478 -19.31 -3.69 -14.74
C GLN A 478 -18.18 -4.67 -15.08
N ASP A 479 -17.81 -5.56 -14.16
CA ASP A 479 -16.79 -6.57 -14.38
C ASP A 479 -17.25 -7.55 -15.47
N SER A 480 -18.53 -7.94 -15.50
CA SER A 480 -19.13 -8.74 -16.58
C SER A 480 -19.11 -8.02 -17.93
N VAL A 481 -19.39 -6.72 -17.99
CA VAL A 481 -19.31 -5.94 -19.25
C VAL A 481 -17.87 -5.96 -19.79
N ILE A 482 -16.87 -5.72 -18.94
CA ILE A 482 -15.46 -5.75 -19.33
C ILE A 482 -15.04 -7.14 -19.79
N ALA A 483 -15.43 -8.19 -19.05
CA ALA A 483 -15.15 -9.59 -19.40
C ALA A 483 -15.72 -9.97 -20.75
N ARG A 484 -16.98 -9.63 -21.03
CA ARG A 484 -17.64 -9.89 -22.34
C ARG A 484 -16.89 -9.21 -23.49
N GLN A 485 -16.47 -7.96 -23.32
CA GLN A 485 -15.68 -7.24 -24.33
C GLN A 485 -14.31 -7.89 -24.55
N ALA A 486 -13.64 -8.35 -23.50
CA ALA A 486 -12.37 -9.07 -23.60
C ALA A 486 -12.55 -10.42 -24.34
N LEU A 487 -13.59 -11.18 -24.00
CA LEU A 487 -13.91 -12.46 -24.65
C LEU A 487 -14.18 -12.30 -26.16
N LEU A 488 -14.88 -11.23 -26.56
CA LEU A 488 -15.11 -10.95 -27.99
C LEU A 488 -13.82 -10.65 -28.74
N ARG A 489 -12.93 -9.84 -28.15
CA ARG A 489 -11.60 -9.55 -28.75
C ARG A 489 -10.78 -10.84 -28.90
N LEU A 490 -10.71 -11.63 -27.82
CA LEU A 490 -9.95 -12.89 -27.80
C LEU A 490 -10.51 -13.92 -28.76
N SER A 491 -11.87 -14.05 -28.87
CA SER A 491 -12.55 -14.90 -29.81
C SER A 491 -12.23 -14.54 -31.26
N THR A 492 -12.24 -13.23 -31.59
CA THR A 492 -11.86 -12.74 -32.91
C THR A 492 -10.42 -13.10 -33.27
N ALA A 493 -9.48 -12.92 -32.30
CA ALA A 493 -8.08 -13.29 -32.48
C ALA A 493 -7.88 -14.81 -32.63
N ALA A 494 -8.66 -15.62 -31.91
CA ALA A 494 -8.66 -17.07 -32.02
C ALA A 494 -9.19 -17.54 -33.39
N ALA A 495 -10.32 -16.97 -33.85
CA ALA A 495 -10.88 -17.25 -35.16
C ALA A 495 -9.90 -16.96 -36.30
N ASN A 496 -9.21 -15.80 -36.25
CA ASN A 496 -8.20 -15.43 -37.24
C ASN A 496 -6.98 -16.38 -37.23
N ALA A 497 -6.73 -17.08 -36.11
CA ALA A 497 -5.70 -18.11 -35.99
C ALA A 497 -6.21 -19.53 -36.35
N GLY A 498 -7.45 -19.68 -36.78
CA GLY A 498 -8.07 -21.00 -37.09
C GLY A 498 -8.37 -21.86 -35.85
N GLU A 499 -8.43 -21.23 -34.65
CA GLU A 499 -8.69 -21.93 -33.38
C GLU A 499 -10.21 -22.03 -33.10
N ASN A 500 -10.58 -22.99 -32.22
CA ASN A 500 -11.97 -23.16 -31.79
C ASN A 500 -12.43 -21.99 -30.92
N THR A 501 -13.58 -21.40 -31.22
CA THR A 501 -14.15 -20.24 -30.52
C THR A 501 -15.33 -20.58 -29.61
N PHE A 502 -15.75 -21.83 -29.52
CA PHE A 502 -16.91 -22.27 -28.73
C PHE A 502 -16.83 -21.81 -27.26
N SER A 503 -15.68 -22.04 -26.62
CA SER A 503 -15.51 -21.70 -25.18
C SER A 503 -15.61 -20.20 -24.92
N TYR A 504 -15.16 -19.34 -25.84
CA TYR A 504 -15.32 -17.88 -25.71
C TYR A 504 -16.80 -17.48 -25.75
N GLY A 505 -17.59 -18.05 -26.70
CA GLY A 505 -19.01 -17.78 -26.79
C GLY A 505 -19.77 -18.25 -25.56
N ARG A 506 -19.41 -19.44 -25.04
CA ARG A 506 -20.00 -19.98 -23.83
C ARG A 506 -19.71 -19.10 -22.60
N LEU A 507 -18.46 -18.72 -22.38
CA LEU A 507 -18.07 -17.83 -21.27
C LEU A 507 -18.73 -16.45 -21.39
N HIS A 508 -18.86 -15.93 -22.62
CA HIS A 508 -19.59 -14.68 -22.86
C HIS A 508 -21.06 -14.78 -22.42
N ALA A 509 -21.75 -15.88 -22.74
CA ALA A 509 -23.15 -16.10 -22.33
C ALA A 509 -23.28 -16.22 -20.79
N LEU A 510 -22.33 -16.88 -20.14
CA LEU A 510 -22.30 -16.96 -18.66
C LEU A 510 -22.12 -15.58 -18.01
N GLU A 511 -21.24 -14.75 -18.55
CA GLU A 511 -21.04 -13.39 -18.06
C GLU A 511 -22.26 -12.50 -18.35
N GLN A 512 -22.98 -12.72 -19.48
CA GLN A 512 -24.25 -12.02 -19.73
C GLN A 512 -25.30 -12.36 -18.68
N ALA A 513 -25.51 -13.65 -18.38
CA ALA A 513 -26.43 -14.07 -17.32
C ALA A 513 -26.05 -13.51 -15.93
N ARG A 514 -24.74 -13.39 -15.66
CA ARG A 514 -24.23 -12.78 -14.43
C ARG A 514 -24.54 -11.27 -14.34
N ALA A 515 -24.48 -10.55 -15.46
CA ALA A 515 -24.86 -9.15 -15.51
C ALA A 515 -26.37 -8.98 -15.24
N GLU A 516 -27.23 -9.81 -15.87
CA GLU A 516 -28.69 -9.80 -15.67
C GLU A 516 -29.08 -10.09 -14.21
N ASP A 517 -28.45 -11.09 -13.56
CA ASP A 517 -28.64 -11.36 -12.14
C ASP A 517 -28.21 -10.17 -11.24
N SER A 518 -27.13 -9.47 -11.64
CA SER A 518 -26.68 -8.27 -10.94
C SER A 518 -27.68 -7.13 -11.06
N GLU A 519 -28.30 -6.91 -12.20
CA GLU A 519 -29.37 -5.90 -12.37
C GLU A 519 -30.59 -6.21 -11.50
N ALA A 520 -31.03 -7.46 -11.43
CA ALA A 520 -32.12 -7.87 -10.55
C ALA A 520 -31.79 -7.65 -9.04
N LYS A 521 -30.51 -7.78 -8.64
CA LYS A 521 -30.05 -7.45 -7.30
C LYS A 521 -29.97 -5.95 -7.07
N TYR A 522 -29.60 -5.18 -8.08
CA TYR A 522 -29.53 -3.72 -8.02
C TYR A 522 -30.89 -3.08 -7.72
N GLU A 523 -31.97 -3.51 -8.36
CA GLU A 523 -33.31 -3.03 -8.06
C GLU A 523 -33.69 -3.17 -6.58
N ARG A 524 -33.28 -4.24 -5.93
CA ARG A 524 -33.48 -4.44 -4.48
C ARG A 524 -32.61 -3.53 -3.62
N ALA A 525 -31.38 -3.26 -4.07
CA ALA A 525 -30.45 -2.38 -3.36
C ALA A 525 -30.89 -0.92 -3.41
N LEU A 526 -31.51 -0.45 -4.52
CA LEU A 526 -32.03 0.91 -4.68
C LEU A 526 -32.96 1.35 -3.55
N ARG A 527 -33.83 0.46 -3.12
CA ARG A 527 -34.86 0.74 -2.09
C ARG A 527 -34.26 1.06 -0.72
N ARG A 528 -32.98 0.82 -0.51
CA ARG A 528 -32.27 1.05 0.78
C ARG A 528 -31.60 2.42 0.85
N ILE A 529 -31.49 3.14 -0.27
CA ILE A 529 -30.87 4.47 -0.28
C ILE A 529 -31.85 5.49 0.32
N PRO A 530 -31.46 6.19 1.39
CA PRO A 530 -32.31 7.23 1.99
C PRO A 530 -32.42 8.45 1.09
N LYS A 531 -33.53 9.20 1.22
CA LYS A 531 -33.73 10.45 0.49
C LYS A 531 -32.73 11.54 0.87
N ASN A 532 -32.31 11.55 2.12
CA ASN A 532 -31.28 12.45 2.66
C ASN A 532 -30.64 11.83 3.91
N LEU A 533 -29.59 12.46 4.44
CA LEU A 533 -28.88 11.97 5.62
C LEU A 533 -29.75 11.94 6.89
N ASP A 534 -30.79 12.77 6.98
CA ASP A 534 -31.67 12.82 8.15
C ASP A 534 -32.66 11.66 8.18
N THR A 535 -32.95 11.04 7.04
CA THR A 535 -33.76 9.83 6.90
C THR A 535 -32.94 8.55 6.85
N ALA A 536 -31.62 8.66 6.97
CA ALA A 536 -30.69 7.54 6.95
C ALA A 536 -30.67 6.72 8.26
#